data_e785395b031a3e557a1be49e07c3b440
#
_entry.id   e785395b031a3e557a1be49e07c3b440
#
_cell.length_a   1.000
_cell.length_b   1.000
_cell.length_c   1.000
_cell.angle_alpha   90.00
_cell.angle_beta   90.00
_cell.angle_gamma   90.00
#
_symmetry.space_group_name_H-M   'P 1'
#
loop_
_entity.id
_entity.type
_entity.pdbx_description
1 polymer ?
#
loop_
_entity_poly.entity_id
_entity_poly.type
_entity_poly.pdbx_seq_one_letter_code
_entity_poly.pdbx_strand_id
1 'polypeptide(L)'
;LDDQVKRATAQGATLVAGGGRKGNFFEATVLTNIKPGTDAYKEEFFGPVASVYRVASEDDAVTLANDTTYGLGSYVFTNDSAQALRVADKIEAGMVFINAVGAEGVELPFGGVKASGFGRELGRFGADEFVNKKLIRVAG
;
A
#
# COMPACT_ATOMS: atom_id res chain seq x y z
N LEU A 1 -7.09 11.27 12.81
CA LEU A 1 -7.96 10.87 11.70
C LEU A 1 -9.01 11.94 11.39
N ASP A 2 -9.77 12.41 12.39
CA ASP A 2 -10.78 13.47 12.22
C ASP A 2 -10.17 14.75 11.62
N ASP A 3 -9.02 15.18 12.12
CA ASP A 3 -8.29 16.33 11.57
C ASP A 3 -7.78 16.09 10.13
N GLN A 4 -7.28 14.89 9.82
CA GLN A 4 -6.86 14.53 8.47
C GLN A 4 -8.02 14.63 7.46
N VAL A 5 -9.21 14.11 7.79
CA VAL A 5 -10.39 14.19 6.92
C VAL A 5 -10.86 15.64 6.75
N LYS A 6 -10.82 16.46 7.81
CA LYS A 6 -11.15 17.89 7.74
C LYS A 6 -10.17 18.67 6.85
N ARG A 7 -8.86 18.41 7.00
CA ARG A 7 -7.84 19.02 6.14
C ARG A 7 -8.03 18.59 4.67
N ALA A 8 -8.26 17.29 4.43
CA ALA A 8 -8.49 16.77 3.08
C ALA A 8 -9.64 17.50 2.39
N THR A 9 -10.79 17.66 3.07
CA THR A 9 -11.95 18.38 2.53
C THR A 9 -11.68 19.89 2.35
N ALA A 10 -10.98 20.50 3.28
CA ALA A 10 -10.57 21.92 3.16
C ALA A 10 -9.62 22.16 1.98
N GLN A 11 -8.82 21.14 1.61
CA GLN A 11 -7.90 21.16 0.47
C GLN A 11 -8.56 20.68 -0.84
N GLY A 12 -9.87 20.49 -0.85
CA GLY A 12 -10.67 20.22 -2.05
C GLY A 12 -11.03 18.76 -2.32
N ALA A 13 -10.71 17.84 -1.41
CA ALA A 13 -11.24 16.48 -1.50
C ALA A 13 -12.76 16.47 -1.29
N THR A 14 -13.44 15.56 -1.95
CA THR A 14 -14.87 15.36 -1.80
C THR A 14 -15.14 14.24 -0.79
N LEU A 15 -15.83 14.56 0.30
CA LEU A 15 -16.36 13.58 1.23
C LEU A 15 -17.63 12.97 0.63
N VAL A 16 -17.55 11.70 0.22
CA VAL A 16 -18.67 10.98 -0.41
C VAL A 16 -19.55 10.30 0.64
N ALA A 17 -18.94 9.77 1.70
CA ALA A 17 -19.65 9.10 2.78
C ALA A 17 -18.85 9.17 4.08
N GLY A 18 -19.52 9.05 5.22
CA GLY A 18 -18.91 9.00 6.54
C GLY A 18 -18.38 10.35 7.01
N GLY A 19 -17.23 10.35 7.67
CA GLY A 19 -16.58 11.54 8.23
C GLY A 19 -17.01 11.89 9.65
N GLY A 20 -18.01 11.21 10.19
CA GLY A 20 -18.51 11.43 11.54
C GLY A 20 -17.66 10.70 12.59
N ARG A 21 -17.58 11.29 13.79
CA ARG A 21 -16.91 10.72 14.94
C ARG A 21 -17.78 10.79 16.20
N LYS A 22 -17.85 9.67 16.93
CA LYS A 22 -18.48 9.63 18.25
C LYS A 22 -17.55 8.94 19.24
N GLY A 23 -16.90 9.72 20.08
CA GLY A 23 -15.88 9.21 21.02
C GLY A 23 -14.70 8.57 20.25
N ASN A 24 -14.49 7.28 20.47
CA ASN A 24 -13.44 6.52 19.79
C ASN A 24 -13.90 5.82 18.50
N PHE A 25 -15.17 5.97 18.14
CA PHE A 25 -15.73 5.42 16.92
C PHE A 25 -15.64 6.44 15.79
N PHE A 26 -15.13 6.02 14.65
CA PHE A 26 -15.06 6.81 13.43
C PHE A 26 -15.85 6.09 12.33
N GLU A 27 -16.66 6.81 11.59
CA GLU A 27 -17.47 6.23 10.52
C GLU A 27 -16.59 5.79 9.35
N ALA A 28 -16.97 4.70 8.70
CA ALA A 28 -16.38 4.31 7.43
C ALA A 28 -16.53 5.47 6.43
N THR A 29 -15.41 5.96 5.93
CA THR A 29 -15.32 7.23 5.22
C THR A 29 -14.75 7.01 3.82
N VAL A 30 -15.34 7.68 2.83
CA VAL A 30 -14.86 7.65 1.44
C VAL A 30 -14.57 9.07 0.97
N LEU A 31 -13.32 9.28 0.52
CA LEU A 31 -12.84 10.52 -0.08
C LEU A 31 -12.55 10.32 -1.57
N THR A 32 -12.90 11.32 -2.37
CA THR A 32 -12.56 11.38 -3.80
C THR A 32 -12.01 12.75 -4.17
N ASN A 33 -11.60 12.95 -5.42
CA ASN A 33 -11.06 14.24 -5.91
C ASN A 33 -9.86 14.76 -5.12
N ILE A 34 -9.09 13.86 -4.50
CA ILE A 34 -7.84 14.20 -3.83
C ILE A 34 -6.81 14.55 -4.90
N LYS A 35 -6.21 15.73 -4.80
CA LYS A 35 -5.27 16.24 -5.80
C LYS A 35 -3.82 16.08 -5.36
N PRO A 36 -2.88 15.88 -6.30
CA PRO A 36 -1.46 16.00 -6.00
C PRO A 36 -1.13 17.33 -5.31
N GLY A 37 -0.22 17.28 -4.34
CA GLY A 37 0.19 18.44 -3.55
C GLY A 37 -0.66 18.76 -2.33
N THR A 38 -1.73 18.00 -2.07
CA THR A 38 -2.51 18.08 -0.83
C THR A 38 -1.98 17.08 0.19
N ASP A 39 -2.23 17.32 1.48
CA ASP A 39 -1.81 16.42 2.56
C ASP A 39 -2.36 15.01 2.36
N ALA A 40 -3.66 14.90 2.10
CA ALA A 40 -4.35 13.63 1.90
C ALA A 40 -3.82 12.79 0.74
N TYR A 41 -3.08 13.39 -0.19
CA TYR A 41 -2.47 12.66 -1.31
C TYR A 41 -1.26 11.82 -0.90
N LYS A 42 -0.56 12.23 0.17
CA LYS A 42 0.66 11.57 0.66
C LYS A 42 0.52 10.99 2.07
N GLU A 43 -0.44 11.48 2.86
CA GLU A 43 -0.67 10.98 4.22
C GLU A 43 -1.32 9.59 4.21
N GLU A 44 -0.91 8.77 5.16
CA GLU A 44 -1.61 7.55 5.50
C GLU A 44 -2.77 7.87 6.45
N PHE A 45 -3.99 7.49 6.07
CA PHE A 45 -5.14 7.48 6.97
C PHE A 45 -5.15 6.17 7.76
N PHE A 46 -4.58 6.19 8.94
CA PHE A 46 -4.53 4.99 9.77
C PHE A 46 -5.88 4.73 10.46
N GLY A 47 -6.88 4.31 9.66
CA GLY A 47 -8.25 4.10 10.10
C GLY A 47 -9.22 3.87 8.94
N PRO A 48 -10.55 3.84 9.19
CA PRO A 48 -11.57 3.46 8.21
C PRO A 48 -11.84 4.58 7.18
N VAL A 49 -10.81 5.02 6.48
CA VAL A 49 -10.90 6.04 5.42
C VAL A 49 -10.32 5.48 4.13
N ALA A 50 -11.13 5.47 3.08
CA ALA A 50 -10.71 5.07 1.74
C ALA A 50 -10.58 6.28 0.83
N SER A 51 -9.40 6.45 0.22
CA SER A 51 -9.14 7.39 -0.87
C SER A 51 -9.38 6.70 -2.20
N VAL A 52 -10.35 7.19 -2.98
CA VAL A 52 -10.75 6.58 -4.25
C VAL A 52 -10.37 7.50 -5.40
N TYR A 53 -9.62 6.96 -6.34
CA TYR A 53 -9.17 7.65 -7.54
C TYR A 53 -9.73 6.95 -8.78
N ARG A 54 -10.07 7.72 -9.79
CA ARG A 54 -10.42 7.20 -11.12
C ARG A 54 -9.32 7.62 -12.10
N VAL A 55 -8.82 6.67 -12.85
CA VAL A 55 -7.77 6.87 -13.85
C VAL A 55 -8.25 6.43 -15.22
N ALA A 56 -7.59 6.87 -16.28
CA ALA A 56 -8.01 6.61 -17.66
C ALA A 56 -7.37 5.33 -18.24
N SER A 57 -6.22 4.90 -17.71
CA SER A 57 -5.47 3.77 -18.23
C SER A 57 -4.85 2.91 -17.13
N GLU A 58 -4.37 1.74 -17.50
CA GLU A 58 -3.57 0.86 -16.64
C GLU A 58 -2.25 1.54 -16.21
N ASP A 59 -1.57 2.21 -17.12
CA ASP A 59 -0.31 2.88 -16.81
C ASP A 59 -0.52 4.06 -15.86
N ASP A 60 -1.63 4.80 -15.98
CA ASP A 60 -2.01 5.83 -15.00
C ASP A 60 -2.29 5.21 -13.62
N ALA A 61 -2.95 4.04 -13.58
CA ALA A 61 -3.21 3.34 -12.32
C ALA A 61 -1.92 2.94 -11.63
N VAL A 62 -0.97 2.36 -12.35
CA VAL A 62 0.35 1.97 -11.83
C VAL A 62 1.13 3.19 -11.37
N THR A 63 1.15 4.26 -12.18
CA THR A 63 1.83 5.52 -11.83
C THR A 63 1.28 6.09 -10.53
N LEU A 64 -0.04 6.17 -10.41
CA LEU A 64 -0.70 6.68 -9.19
C LEU A 64 -0.43 5.77 -7.98
N ALA A 65 -0.54 4.45 -8.15
CA ALA A 65 -0.30 3.50 -7.07
C ALA A 65 1.14 3.56 -6.54
N ASN A 66 2.11 3.85 -7.42
CA ASN A 66 3.51 3.99 -7.05
C ASN A 66 3.89 5.39 -6.52
N ASP A 67 3.04 6.40 -6.75
CA ASP A 67 3.27 7.77 -6.26
C ASP A 67 2.94 7.92 -4.78
N THR A 68 3.60 7.13 -3.97
CA THR A 68 3.53 7.13 -2.51
C THR A 68 4.91 6.88 -1.92
N THR A 69 5.11 7.35 -0.69
CA THR A 69 6.32 7.04 0.10
C THR A 69 6.29 5.65 0.72
N TYR A 70 5.15 4.99 0.71
CA TYR A 70 4.94 3.65 1.27
C TYR A 70 4.93 2.56 0.20
N GLY A 71 5.14 1.31 0.61
CA GLY A 71 5.11 0.16 -0.28
C GLY A 71 5.06 -1.16 0.50
N LEU A 72 4.08 -1.34 1.38
CA LEU A 72 3.93 -2.58 2.14
C LEU A 72 3.18 -3.63 1.33
N GLY A 73 1.90 -3.40 1.08
CA GLY A 73 1.03 -4.33 0.38
C GLY A 73 0.18 -3.63 -0.69
N SER A 74 -0.19 -4.39 -1.70
CA SER A 74 -1.05 -3.93 -2.79
C SER A 74 -1.98 -5.05 -3.22
N TYR A 75 -3.10 -4.67 -3.82
CA TYR A 75 -4.12 -5.60 -4.32
C TYR A 75 -4.46 -5.27 -5.76
N VAL A 76 -4.53 -6.30 -6.61
CA VAL A 76 -4.93 -6.17 -8.01
C VAL A 76 -6.14 -7.07 -8.27
N PHE A 77 -7.26 -6.50 -8.66
CA PHE A 77 -8.47 -7.23 -9.00
C PHE A 77 -8.76 -7.12 -10.49
N THR A 78 -8.70 -8.23 -11.20
CA THR A 78 -8.97 -8.32 -12.63
C THR A 78 -9.31 -9.74 -13.03
N ASN A 79 -10.07 -9.90 -14.12
CA ASN A 79 -10.36 -11.20 -14.75
C ASN A 79 -9.32 -11.57 -15.84
N ASP A 80 -8.40 -10.67 -16.18
CA ASP A 80 -7.33 -10.90 -17.14
C ASP A 80 -6.04 -11.27 -16.41
N SER A 81 -5.64 -12.53 -16.48
CA SER A 81 -4.44 -13.06 -15.81
C SER A 81 -3.15 -12.41 -16.33
N ALA A 82 -3.09 -12.06 -17.61
CA ALA A 82 -1.93 -11.40 -18.18
C ALA A 82 -1.79 -9.96 -17.65
N GLN A 83 -2.92 -9.25 -17.55
CA GLN A 83 -2.98 -7.93 -16.91
C GLN A 83 -2.57 -8.01 -15.43
N ALA A 84 -3.10 -9.00 -14.69
CA ALA A 84 -2.78 -9.17 -13.28
C ALA A 84 -1.27 -9.24 -13.04
N LEU A 85 -0.57 -10.10 -13.78
CA LEU A 85 0.88 -10.27 -13.65
C LEU A 85 1.65 -9.03 -14.11
N ARG A 86 1.26 -8.44 -15.24
CA ARG A 86 1.91 -7.24 -15.78
C ARG A 86 1.78 -6.03 -14.85
N VAL A 87 0.64 -5.86 -14.20
CA VAL A 87 0.42 -4.80 -13.22
C VAL A 87 1.19 -5.10 -11.94
N ALA A 88 1.08 -6.32 -11.41
CA ALA A 88 1.77 -6.72 -10.19
C ALA A 88 3.29 -6.54 -10.28
N ASP A 89 3.89 -6.84 -11.43
CA ASP A 89 5.33 -6.65 -11.68
C ASP A 89 5.78 -5.17 -11.61
N LYS A 90 4.88 -4.26 -11.97
CA LYS A 90 5.14 -2.82 -11.97
C LYS A 90 4.86 -2.12 -10.63
N ILE A 91 4.12 -2.75 -9.72
CA ILE A 91 3.77 -2.16 -8.42
C ILE A 91 4.96 -2.20 -7.48
N GLU A 92 5.32 -1.05 -6.93
CA GLU A 92 6.42 -0.86 -5.99
C GLU A 92 5.95 -1.11 -4.54
N ALA A 93 5.57 -2.35 -4.26
CA ALA A 93 5.23 -2.83 -2.93
C ALA A 93 5.97 -4.13 -2.62
N GLY A 94 6.15 -4.43 -1.33
CA GLY A 94 6.80 -5.66 -0.91
C GLY A 94 5.93 -6.90 -1.12
N MET A 95 4.61 -6.70 -1.18
CA MET A 95 3.62 -7.76 -1.41
C MET A 95 2.55 -7.26 -2.39
N VAL A 96 2.21 -8.09 -3.38
CA VAL A 96 1.10 -7.83 -4.30
C VAL A 96 0.20 -9.05 -4.34
N PHE A 97 -1.07 -8.87 -4.00
CA PHE A 97 -2.07 -9.93 -3.98
C PHE A 97 -3.02 -9.78 -5.16
N ILE A 98 -3.22 -10.84 -5.93
CA ILE A 98 -4.08 -10.86 -7.10
C ILE A 98 -5.40 -11.52 -6.74
N ASN A 99 -6.51 -10.81 -6.92
CA ASN A 99 -7.88 -11.27 -6.61
C ASN A 99 -8.05 -11.79 -5.17
N ALA A 100 -7.25 -11.29 -4.24
CA ALA A 100 -7.26 -11.63 -2.83
C ALA A 100 -6.89 -10.42 -1.98
N VAL A 101 -7.26 -10.43 -0.70
CA VAL A 101 -6.94 -9.37 0.29
C VAL A 101 -5.90 -9.89 1.29
N GLY A 102 -4.88 -10.53 0.81
CA GLY A 102 -3.81 -11.10 1.61
C GLY A 102 -3.68 -12.61 1.40
N ALA A 103 -2.61 -13.15 1.91
CA ALA A 103 -2.38 -14.58 2.04
C ALA A 103 -1.71 -14.84 3.38
N GLU A 104 -2.08 -15.90 4.05
CA GLU A 104 -1.51 -16.33 5.31
C GLU A 104 -0.67 -17.58 5.10
N GLY A 105 0.53 -17.60 5.67
CA GLY A 105 1.42 -18.73 5.61
C GLY A 105 2.78 -18.38 6.19
N VAL A 106 3.30 -19.24 7.07
CA VAL A 106 4.62 -19.03 7.70
C VAL A 106 5.77 -19.06 6.71
N GLU A 107 5.54 -19.61 5.53
CA GLU A 107 6.48 -19.68 4.40
C GLU A 107 6.44 -18.46 3.48
N LEU A 108 5.42 -17.62 3.59
CA LEU A 108 5.24 -16.45 2.74
C LEU A 108 5.97 -15.24 3.33
N PRO A 109 6.90 -14.62 2.58
CA PRO A 109 7.64 -13.48 3.09
C PRO A 109 6.72 -12.26 3.24
N PHE A 110 6.75 -11.66 4.43
CA PHE A 110 6.04 -10.43 4.74
C PHE A 110 7.03 -9.27 4.85
N GLY A 111 6.71 -8.13 4.25
CA GLY A 111 7.51 -6.92 4.38
C GLY A 111 7.28 -5.94 3.25
N GLY A 112 7.84 -4.75 3.39
CA GLY A 112 7.66 -3.63 2.51
C GLY A 112 8.92 -3.15 1.80
N VAL A 113 8.74 -2.10 1.03
CA VAL A 113 9.79 -1.28 0.42
C VAL A 113 9.52 0.19 0.74
N LYS A 114 10.37 1.11 0.31
CA LYS A 114 10.26 2.55 0.59
C LYS A 114 10.18 2.81 2.11
N ALA A 115 9.35 3.75 2.57
CA ALA A 115 9.18 4.07 3.97
C ALA A 115 8.47 2.98 4.79
N SER A 116 7.86 1.98 4.15
CA SER A 116 7.31 0.80 4.84
C SER A 116 8.38 -0.14 5.37
N GLY A 117 9.65 0.11 5.06
CA GLY A 117 10.78 -0.62 5.61
C GLY A 117 11.52 -1.45 4.57
N PHE A 118 12.46 -2.26 5.07
CA PHE A 118 13.29 -3.18 4.28
C PHE A 118 13.41 -4.51 5.03
N GLY A 119 13.94 -5.52 4.36
CA GLY A 119 13.96 -6.88 4.90
C GLY A 119 12.62 -7.61 4.73
N ARG A 120 12.57 -8.83 5.22
CA ARG A 120 11.35 -9.65 5.20
C ARG A 120 11.21 -10.43 6.49
N GLU A 121 10.00 -10.48 7.00
CA GLU A 121 9.58 -11.42 8.03
C GLU A 121 9.10 -12.72 7.37
N LEU A 122 9.04 -13.79 8.14
CA LEU A 122 8.54 -15.10 7.74
C LEU A 122 9.34 -15.75 6.61
N GLY A 123 9.02 -17.00 6.31
CA GLY A 123 9.71 -17.80 5.33
C GLY A 123 11.22 -17.92 5.60
N ARG A 124 11.94 -18.40 4.60
CA ARG A 124 13.41 -18.52 4.68
C ARG A 124 14.13 -17.15 4.78
N PHE A 125 13.54 -16.12 4.20
CA PHE A 125 14.11 -14.77 4.21
C PHE A 125 14.10 -14.15 5.60
N GLY A 126 13.03 -14.41 6.40
CA GLY A 126 12.94 -13.93 7.76
C GLY A 126 14.06 -14.45 8.66
N ALA A 127 14.45 -15.73 8.51
CA ALA A 127 15.58 -16.28 9.24
C ALA A 127 16.92 -15.60 8.85
N ASP A 128 17.07 -15.24 7.58
CA ASP A 128 18.26 -14.59 7.05
C ASP A 128 18.51 -13.18 7.64
N GLU A 129 17.47 -12.50 8.12
CA GLU A 129 17.58 -11.18 8.76
C GLU A 129 18.26 -11.23 10.15
N PHE A 130 18.29 -12.40 10.78
CA PHE A 130 18.87 -12.60 12.12
C PHE A 130 20.22 -13.28 12.13
N VAL A 131 20.84 -13.51 10.97
CA VAL A 131 22.12 -14.19 10.85
C VAL A 131 23.15 -13.34 10.10
N ASN A 132 24.40 -13.41 10.56
CA ASN A 132 25.53 -12.82 9.85
C ASN A 132 26.09 -13.81 8.84
N LYS A 133 25.99 -13.49 7.56
CA LYS A 133 26.56 -14.30 6.47
C LYS A 133 28.05 -14.02 6.35
N LYS A 134 28.89 -15.08 6.39
CA LYS A 134 30.35 -14.98 6.28
C LYS A 134 30.83 -15.76 5.07
N LEU A 135 31.61 -15.13 4.21
CA LEU A 135 32.38 -15.82 3.18
C LEU A 135 33.70 -16.31 3.79
N ILE A 136 34.00 -17.59 3.66
CA ILE A 136 35.33 -18.18 3.92
C ILE A 136 35.80 -18.77 2.59
N ARG A 137 36.93 -18.26 2.10
CA ARG A 137 37.59 -18.80 0.89
C ARG A 137 39.01 -19.22 1.24
N VAL A 138 39.35 -20.47 0.99
CA VAL A 138 40.71 -20.98 1.06
C VAL A 138 41.26 -21.03 -0.37
N ALA A 139 42.34 -20.30 -0.64
CA ALA A 139 43.09 -20.44 -1.90
C ALA A 139 44.02 -21.62 -1.79
N GLY A 140 44.04 -22.52 -2.78
CA GLY A 140 44.98 -23.63 -2.94
C GLY A 140 46.24 -23.17 -3.66
#